data_3625d59885e7c498950737b106b2957c
#
_entry.id   3625d59885e7c498950737b106b2957c
#
_cell.length_a   1.000
_cell.length_b   1.000
_cell.length_c   1.000
_cell.angle_alpha   90.00
_cell.angle_beta   90.00
_cell.angle_gamma   90.00
#
_symmetry.space_group_name_H-M   'P 1'
#
loop_
_entity.id
_entity.type
_entity.pdbx_description
1 polymer ?
#
loop_
_entity_poly.entity_id
_entity_poly.type
_entity_poly.pdbx_seq_one_letter_code
_entity_poly.pdbx_strand_id
1 'polypeptide(L)'
;VFDDPNLGPPPRKGMSVYLVVSLIVFGLAAAYVGGVFYMRWNGDRVIQERAAAAKREQDQRVFEGMGGDRFDILNFFPYPGEITRGDSTMLCYSVSNAKSVTLQPQSNAVWPAFERCVSVSPKKTTIYTLTATDAAGHTKSATVTVTVD
;
A
#
# COMPACT_ATOMS: atom_id res chain seq x y z
N VAL A 1 -10.96 -79.19 -40.88
CA VAL A 1 -10.11 -78.17 -40.17
C VAL A 1 -8.76 -78.34 -40.75
N PHE A 2 -8.35 -77.46 -41.68
CA PHE A 2 -7.01 -77.45 -42.31
C PHE A 2 -6.17 -76.47 -41.52
N ASP A 3 -5.29 -76.95 -40.67
CA ASP A 3 -4.19 -76.22 -40.10
C ASP A 3 -3.15 -76.05 -41.21
N ASP A 4 -2.92 -74.83 -41.65
CA ASP A 4 -1.90 -74.48 -42.66
C ASP A 4 -0.60 -74.11 -41.89
N PRO A 5 0.42 -75.01 -41.90
CA PRO A 5 1.66 -74.78 -41.08
C PRO A 5 2.64 -73.76 -41.68
N ASN A 6 2.21 -72.99 -42.67
CA ASN A 6 3.12 -72.17 -43.43
C ASN A 6 2.92 -70.63 -43.27
N LEU A 7 2.22 -70.20 -42.21
CA LEU A 7 2.19 -68.80 -41.85
C LEU A 7 3.41 -68.46 -40.95
N GLY A 8 4.46 -68.10 -41.62
CA GLY A 8 5.64 -67.51 -40.92
C GLY A 8 5.22 -66.33 -40.08
N PRO A 9 5.99 -65.99 -38.98
CA PRO A 9 5.68 -64.88 -38.12
C PRO A 9 5.59 -63.58 -38.90
N PRO A 10 4.63 -62.69 -38.57
CA PRO A 10 4.45 -61.46 -39.34
C PRO A 10 5.73 -60.64 -39.29
N PRO A 11 6.11 -59.99 -40.40
CA PRO A 11 7.35 -59.19 -40.47
C PRO A 11 7.28 -58.11 -39.39
N ARG A 12 8.26 -58.09 -38.48
CA ARG A 12 8.44 -56.97 -37.54
C ARG A 12 8.74 -55.74 -38.39
N LYS A 13 7.73 -54.86 -38.55
CA LYS A 13 7.94 -53.54 -39.15
C LYS A 13 8.95 -52.79 -38.29
N GLY A 14 10.20 -52.83 -38.72
CA GLY A 14 11.23 -51.96 -38.14
C GLY A 14 10.75 -50.53 -38.27
N MET A 15 10.81 -49.78 -37.18
CA MET A 15 10.45 -48.38 -37.17
C MET A 15 11.29 -47.65 -38.21
N SER A 16 10.64 -47.00 -39.17
CA SER A 16 11.35 -46.30 -40.27
C SER A 16 12.29 -45.28 -39.66
N VAL A 17 13.54 -45.22 -40.15
CA VAL A 17 14.58 -44.26 -39.73
C VAL A 17 14.03 -42.84 -39.74
N TYR A 18 13.18 -42.49 -40.66
CA TYR A 18 12.49 -41.20 -40.76
C TYR A 18 11.57 -40.94 -39.57
N LEU A 19 10.88 -41.95 -39.05
CA LEU A 19 10.06 -41.81 -37.83
C LEU A 19 10.91 -41.53 -36.60
N VAL A 20 12.03 -42.23 -36.47
CA VAL A 20 12.96 -42.02 -35.33
C VAL A 20 13.57 -40.61 -35.37
N VAL A 21 14.03 -40.15 -36.51
CA VAL A 21 14.60 -38.80 -36.72
C VAL A 21 13.53 -37.74 -36.43
N SER A 22 12.31 -37.91 -36.95
CA SER A 22 11.19 -37.00 -36.68
C SER A 22 10.85 -36.89 -35.22
N LEU A 23 10.84 -37.98 -34.48
CA LEU A 23 10.59 -37.99 -33.02
C LEU A 23 11.72 -37.27 -32.23
N ILE A 24 12.97 -37.46 -32.65
CA ILE A 24 14.10 -36.78 -32.04
C ILE A 24 14.01 -35.25 -32.24
N VAL A 25 13.74 -34.82 -33.49
CA VAL A 25 13.61 -33.37 -33.80
C VAL A 25 12.44 -32.77 -33.04
N PHE A 26 11.31 -33.47 -33.00
CA PHE A 26 10.14 -33.00 -32.26
C PHE A 26 10.40 -32.93 -30.75
N GLY A 27 11.09 -33.91 -30.18
CA GLY A 27 11.52 -33.94 -28.79
C GLY A 27 12.45 -32.79 -28.42
N LEU A 28 13.42 -32.48 -29.28
CA LEU A 28 14.32 -31.34 -29.09
C LEU A 28 13.60 -30.00 -29.18
N ALA A 29 12.69 -29.85 -30.14
CA ALA A 29 11.86 -28.65 -30.27
C ALA A 29 10.95 -28.45 -29.03
N ALA A 30 10.31 -29.51 -28.54
CA ALA A 30 9.48 -29.46 -27.35
C ALA A 30 10.29 -29.13 -26.07
N ALA A 31 11.50 -29.68 -25.95
CA ALA A 31 12.42 -29.38 -24.84
C ALA A 31 12.88 -27.91 -24.88
N TYR A 32 13.18 -27.38 -26.06
CA TYR A 32 13.54 -25.99 -26.23
C TYR A 32 12.40 -25.04 -25.84
N VAL A 33 11.21 -25.26 -26.38
CA VAL A 33 10.02 -24.45 -26.06
C VAL A 33 9.69 -24.55 -24.56
N GLY A 34 9.71 -25.76 -23.98
CA GLY A 34 9.50 -25.97 -22.56
C GLY A 34 10.53 -25.25 -21.69
N GLY A 35 11.81 -25.29 -22.07
CA GLY A 35 12.88 -24.60 -21.39
C GLY A 35 12.72 -23.07 -21.41
N VAL A 36 12.41 -22.51 -22.59
CA VAL A 36 12.16 -21.06 -22.72
C VAL A 36 10.95 -20.63 -21.90
N PHE A 37 9.87 -21.41 -21.94
CA PHE A 37 8.66 -21.13 -21.15
C PHE A 37 8.94 -21.20 -19.65
N TYR A 38 9.68 -22.20 -19.19
CA TYR A 38 10.07 -22.36 -17.80
C TYR A 38 10.94 -21.20 -17.31
N MET A 39 11.96 -20.78 -18.10
CA MET A 39 12.80 -19.64 -17.74
C MET A 39 12.01 -18.33 -17.66
N ARG A 40 11.10 -18.11 -18.59
CA ARG A 40 10.24 -16.92 -18.61
C ARG A 40 9.29 -16.89 -17.40
N TRP A 41 8.64 -18.00 -17.12
CA TRP A 41 7.73 -18.11 -15.97
C TRP A 41 8.45 -17.92 -14.62
N ASN A 42 9.65 -18.48 -14.48
CA ASN A 42 10.44 -18.32 -13.26
C ASN A 42 10.97 -16.88 -13.12
N GLY A 43 11.33 -16.22 -14.21
CA GLY A 43 11.74 -14.81 -14.22
C GLY A 43 10.62 -13.88 -13.78
N ASP A 44 9.40 -14.09 -14.26
CA ASP A 44 8.24 -13.27 -13.92
C ASP A 44 7.90 -13.32 -12.42
N ARG A 45 8.06 -14.47 -11.77
CA ARG A 45 7.87 -14.62 -10.32
C ARG A 45 8.85 -13.78 -9.51
N VAL A 46 10.13 -13.84 -9.85
CA VAL A 46 11.18 -13.08 -9.15
C VAL A 46 10.96 -11.57 -9.30
N ILE A 47 10.51 -11.11 -10.46
CA ILE A 47 10.20 -9.69 -10.69
C ILE A 47 8.99 -9.26 -9.85
N GLN A 48 7.94 -10.07 -9.80
CA GLN A 48 6.74 -9.79 -9.01
C GLN A 48 7.05 -9.75 -7.51
N GLU A 49 7.87 -10.68 -7.00
CA GLU A 49 8.27 -10.69 -5.59
C GLU A 49 9.09 -9.45 -5.22
N ARG A 50 10.02 -9.03 -6.08
CA ARG A 50 10.80 -7.79 -5.88
C ARG A 50 9.92 -6.55 -5.93
N ALA A 51 8.98 -6.47 -6.87
CA ALA A 51 8.03 -5.37 -6.97
C ALA A 51 7.11 -5.30 -5.74
N ALA A 52 6.62 -6.46 -5.26
CA ALA A 52 5.81 -6.53 -4.05
C ALA A 52 6.60 -6.14 -2.79
N ALA A 53 7.87 -6.54 -2.68
CA ALA A 53 8.74 -6.16 -1.57
C ALA A 53 9.03 -4.65 -1.57
N ALA A 54 9.36 -4.08 -2.73
CA ALA A 54 9.61 -2.64 -2.87
C ALA A 54 8.35 -1.81 -2.53
N LYS A 55 7.18 -2.28 -2.96
CA LYS A 55 5.90 -1.63 -2.63
C LYS A 55 5.63 -1.66 -1.11
N ARG A 56 5.83 -2.80 -0.45
CA ARG A 56 5.66 -2.91 1.01
C ARG A 56 6.59 -1.96 1.77
N GLU A 57 7.85 -1.86 1.34
CA GLU A 57 8.82 -0.94 1.93
C GLU A 57 8.41 0.53 1.72
N GLN A 58 7.90 0.87 0.55
CA GLN A 58 7.38 2.19 0.27
C GLN A 58 6.13 2.51 1.11
N ASP A 59 5.17 1.59 1.20
CA ASP A 59 3.96 1.74 2.00
C ASP A 59 4.32 1.91 3.48
N GLN A 60 5.32 1.17 3.97
CA GLN A 60 5.80 1.28 5.35
C GLN A 60 6.46 2.62 5.64
N ARG A 61 7.29 3.14 4.72
CA ARG A 61 7.87 4.49 4.84
C ARG A 61 6.81 5.58 4.85
N VAL A 62 5.78 5.47 4.01
CA VAL A 62 4.64 6.39 3.99
C VAL A 62 3.89 6.32 5.32
N PHE A 63 3.60 5.13 5.83
CA PHE A 63 2.94 4.92 7.11
C PHE A 63 3.75 5.50 8.29
N GLU A 64 5.06 5.28 8.34
CA GLU A 64 5.96 5.87 9.34
C GLU A 64 6.01 7.40 9.21
N GLY A 65 6.01 7.94 7.99
CA GLY A 65 5.95 9.39 7.72
C GLY A 65 4.64 10.04 8.17
N MET A 66 3.54 9.28 8.20
CA MET A 66 2.25 9.73 8.72
C MET A 66 2.12 9.58 10.25
N GLY A 67 3.22 9.29 10.96
CA GLY A 67 3.24 9.11 12.42
C GLY A 67 3.21 7.66 12.89
N GLY A 68 3.04 6.67 11.99
CA GLY A 68 3.04 5.24 12.31
C GLY A 68 2.01 4.89 13.39
N ASP A 69 2.37 3.98 14.30
CA ASP A 69 1.56 3.61 15.47
C ASP A 69 1.71 4.58 16.66
N ARG A 70 2.48 5.67 16.48
CA ARG A 70 2.73 6.61 17.57
C ARG A 70 1.55 7.54 17.75
N PHE A 71 1.06 7.66 18.98
CA PHE A 71 0.12 8.72 19.36
C PHE A 71 0.84 10.06 19.43
N ASP A 72 0.47 11.01 18.54
CA ASP A 72 1.06 12.35 18.55
C ASP A 72 0.15 13.41 17.91
N ILE A 73 0.42 14.70 18.27
CA ILE A 73 -0.06 15.86 17.54
C ILE A 73 1.04 16.27 16.59
N LEU A 74 0.86 15.98 15.30
CA LEU A 74 1.89 16.19 14.26
C LEU A 74 2.00 17.68 13.89
N ASN A 75 0.86 18.36 13.77
CA ASN A 75 0.78 19.77 13.42
C ASN A 75 -0.41 20.42 14.12
N PHE A 76 -0.24 21.70 14.51
CA PHE A 76 -1.34 22.56 14.93
C PHE A 76 -0.95 24.02 14.66
N PHE A 77 -1.63 24.69 13.74
CA PHE A 77 -1.31 26.06 13.32
C PHE A 77 -2.54 26.81 12.79
N PRO A 78 -2.62 28.15 12.96
CA PRO A 78 -3.60 29.02 12.37
C PRO A 78 -3.18 29.41 10.94
N TYR A 79 -4.16 29.57 10.04
CA TYR A 79 -3.93 30.11 8.70
C TYR A 79 -5.07 31.04 8.26
N PRO A 80 -4.85 32.34 8.17
CA PRO A 80 -3.71 33.12 8.64
C PRO A 80 -3.59 33.17 10.18
N GLY A 81 -2.39 33.44 10.72
CA GLY A 81 -2.16 33.56 12.16
C GLY A 81 -2.58 34.91 12.75
N GLU A 82 -2.75 35.91 11.90
CA GLU A 82 -3.14 37.27 12.21
C GLU A 82 -4.37 37.66 11.38
N ILE A 83 -5.36 38.26 12.03
CA ILE A 83 -6.63 38.66 11.42
C ILE A 83 -7.12 39.99 11.94
N THR A 84 -7.96 40.65 11.17
CA THR A 84 -8.68 41.89 11.62
C THR A 84 -9.94 41.47 12.39
N ARG A 85 -10.33 42.32 13.31
CA ARG A 85 -11.53 42.09 14.12
C ARG A 85 -12.77 41.91 13.27
N GLY A 86 -13.40 40.72 13.36
CA GLY A 86 -14.58 40.34 12.59
C GLY A 86 -14.28 39.35 11.47
N ASP A 87 -12.99 39.15 11.13
CA ASP A 87 -12.56 38.12 10.18
C ASP A 87 -12.54 36.72 10.81
N SER A 88 -12.32 35.72 9.97
CA SER A 88 -12.16 34.33 10.36
C SER A 88 -10.79 33.79 9.93
N THR A 89 -10.27 32.88 10.72
CA THR A 89 -9.09 32.10 10.38
C THR A 89 -9.38 30.61 10.46
N MET A 90 -8.55 29.79 9.86
CA MET A 90 -8.64 28.36 9.94
C MET A 90 -7.57 27.83 10.91
N LEU A 91 -7.99 27.04 11.90
CA LEU A 91 -7.09 26.26 12.74
C LEU A 91 -6.93 24.88 12.12
N CYS A 92 -5.77 24.60 11.57
CA CYS A 92 -5.44 23.33 10.96
C CYS A 92 -4.66 22.46 11.94
N TYR A 93 -5.05 21.21 12.06
CA TYR A 93 -4.38 20.23 12.93
C TYR A 93 -4.25 18.88 12.26
N SER A 94 -3.25 18.13 12.71
CA SER A 94 -2.97 16.76 12.32
C SER A 94 -2.66 15.94 13.56
N VAL A 95 -3.41 14.86 13.77
CA VAL A 95 -3.21 13.97 14.92
C VAL A 95 -3.11 12.52 14.43
N SER A 96 -2.21 11.76 15.06
CA SER A 96 -2.00 10.34 14.79
C SER A 96 -2.45 9.51 15.98
N ASN A 97 -3.19 8.42 15.74
CA ASN A 97 -3.65 7.44 16.73
C ASN A 97 -4.40 8.03 17.92
N ALA A 98 -5.10 9.15 17.73
CA ALA A 98 -5.97 9.73 18.75
C ALA A 98 -7.36 9.08 18.70
N LYS A 99 -7.95 8.80 19.86
CA LYS A 99 -9.35 8.38 20.02
C LYS A 99 -10.29 9.58 20.03
N SER A 100 -9.86 10.67 20.64
CA SER A 100 -10.64 11.90 20.73
C SER A 100 -9.75 13.13 20.65
N VAL A 101 -10.34 14.22 20.18
CA VAL A 101 -9.69 15.53 20.11
C VAL A 101 -10.65 16.57 20.65
N THR A 102 -10.13 17.55 21.38
CA THR A 102 -10.88 18.72 21.86
C THR A 102 -10.10 19.99 21.54
N LEU A 103 -10.83 21.05 21.23
CA LEU A 103 -10.28 22.36 20.92
C LEU A 103 -10.92 23.41 21.83
N GLN A 104 -10.11 24.12 22.58
CA GLN A 104 -10.57 25.20 23.47
C GLN A 104 -9.94 26.53 23.05
N PRO A 105 -10.65 27.67 23.18
CA PRO A 105 -11.99 27.87 23.76
C PRO A 105 -13.16 27.65 22.79
N GLN A 106 -12.99 26.80 21.79
CA GLN A 106 -13.99 26.50 20.76
C GLN A 106 -14.93 25.37 21.22
N SER A 107 -16.24 25.55 21.00
CA SER A 107 -17.25 24.52 21.26
C SER A 107 -17.64 23.68 20.04
N ASN A 108 -17.07 23.96 18.87
CA ASN A 108 -17.38 23.19 17.66
C ASN A 108 -16.83 21.77 17.77
N ALA A 109 -17.57 20.82 17.23
CA ALA A 109 -17.19 19.44 17.22
C ALA A 109 -15.90 19.24 16.39
N VAL A 110 -14.85 18.79 17.06
CA VAL A 110 -13.61 18.34 16.45
C VAL A 110 -13.50 16.84 16.65
N TRP A 111 -12.85 16.15 15.74
CA TRP A 111 -12.64 14.71 15.81
C TRP A 111 -11.24 14.35 15.33
N PRO A 112 -10.73 13.20 15.71
CA PRO A 112 -9.42 12.74 15.27
C PRO A 112 -9.34 12.71 13.74
N ALA A 113 -8.34 13.36 13.18
CA ALA A 113 -8.08 13.36 11.74
C ALA A 113 -6.59 13.55 11.49
N PHE A 114 -6.10 12.92 10.43
CA PHE A 114 -4.73 13.12 9.99
C PHE A 114 -4.49 14.54 9.46
N GLU A 115 -5.51 15.15 8.86
CA GLU A 115 -5.48 16.55 8.42
C GLU A 115 -6.90 17.12 8.49
N ARG A 116 -7.06 18.21 9.24
CA ARG A 116 -8.33 18.91 9.37
C ARG A 116 -8.13 20.36 9.72
N CYS A 117 -8.98 21.22 9.14
CA CYS A 117 -9.06 22.62 9.47
C CYS A 117 -10.46 22.98 9.97
N VAL A 118 -10.54 23.84 10.99
CA VAL A 118 -11.75 24.34 11.61
C VAL A 118 -11.75 25.87 11.57
N SER A 119 -12.81 26.47 11.07
CA SER A 119 -12.93 27.93 11.05
C SER A 119 -13.26 28.48 12.43
N VAL A 120 -12.54 29.53 12.83
CA VAL A 120 -12.75 30.28 14.08
C VAL A 120 -12.75 31.78 13.78
N SER A 121 -13.53 32.55 14.56
CA SER A 121 -13.64 34.00 14.42
C SER A 121 -13.50 34.68 15.80
N PRO A 122 -12.30 34.69 16.34
CA PRO A 122 -12.06 35.34 17.64
C PRO A 122 -12.21 36.86 17.54
N LYS A 123 -12.83 37.47 18.56
CA LYS A 123 -13.01 38.94 18.63
C LYS A 123 -11.83 39.67 19.23
N LYS A 124 -10.86 38.96 19.78
CA LYS A 124 -9.63 39.44 20.39
C LYS A 124 -8.55 38.39 20.27
N THR A 125 -7.29 38.77 20.39
CA THR A 125 -6.18 37.81 20.42
C THR A 125 -6.47 36.69 21.39
N THR A 126 -6.48 35.47 20.88
CA THR A 126 -6.96 34.26 21.59
C THR A 126 -5.95 33.14 21.44
N ILE A 127 -5.66 32.48 22.56
CA ILE A 127 -4.84 31.27 22.59
C ILE A 127 -5.80 30.08 22.46
N TYR A 128 -5.55 29.23 21.46
CA TYR A 128 -6.26 27.97 21.25
C TYR A 128 -5.41 26.80 21.72
N THR A 129 -6.04 25.87 22.43
CA THR A 129 -5.43 24.63 22.91
C THR A 129 -6.12 23.45 22.27
N LEU A 130 -5.36 22.67 21.53
CA LEU A 130 -5.78 21.36 21.01
C LEU A 130 -5.31 20.29 22.01
N THR A 131 -6.23 19.45 22.47
CA THR A 131 -5.92 18.30 23.32
C THR A 131 -6.37 17.03 22.61
N ALA A 132 -5.46 16.12 22.38
CA ALA A 132 -5.72 14.78 21.85
C ALA A 132 -5.62 13.75 22.96
N THR A 133 -6.45 12.69 22.90
CA THR A 133 -6.45 11.57 23.83
C THR A 133 -6.43 10.27 23.05
N ASP A 134 -5.58 9.33 23.41
CA ASP A 134 -5.49 8.01 22.79
C ASP A 134 -6.52 7.01 23.39
N ALA A 135 -6.51 5.77 22.91
CA ALA A 135 -7.38 4.70 23.39
C ALA A 135 -7.03 4.25 24.83
N ALA A 136 -5.79 4.45 25.27
CA ALA A 136 -5.30 4.12 26.62
C ALA A 136 -5.56 5.24 27.65
N GLY A 137 -6.02 6.42 27.19
CA GLY A 137 -6.30 7.57 28.04
C GLY A 137 -5.10 8.53 28.21
N HIS A 138 -3.99 8.33 27.49
CA HIS A 138 -2.91 9.31 27.49
C HIS A 138 -3.35 10.57 26.74
N THR A 139 -2.89 11.73 27.20
CA THR A 139 -3.24 13.01 26.60
C THR A 139 -1.99 13.75 26.13
N LYS A 140 -2.11 14.41 24.96
CA LYS A 140 -1.15 15.40 24.47
C LYS A 140 -1.86 16.69 24.14
N SER A 141 -1.21 17.83 24.36
CA SER A 141 -1.76 19.15 24.06
C SER A 141 -0.77 20.00 23.29
N ALA A 142 -1.32 20.80 22.39
CA ALA A 142 -0.58 21.81 21.64
C ALA A 142 -1.35 23.14 21.69
N THR A 143 -0.65 24.27 21.68
CA THR A 143 -1.24 25.62 21.76
C THR A 143 -0.77 26.47 20.60
N VAL A 144 -1.70 27.31 20.09
CA VAL A 144 -1.40 28.36 19.10
C VAL A 144 -2.12 29.63 19.47
N THR A 145 -1.56 30.76 19.06
CA THR A 145 -2.16 32.08 19.25
C THR A 145 -2.67 32.62 17.92
N VAL A 146 -3.91 33.07 17.90
CA VAL A 146 -4.46 33.87 16.79
C VAL A 146 -4.45 35.33 17.24
N THR A 147 -3.70 36.16 16.56
CA THR A 147 -3.62 37.62 16.82
C THR A 147 -4.78 38.31 16.13
N VAL A 148 -5.42 39.25 16.84
CA VAL A 148 -6.53 40.08 16.31
C VAL A 148 -6.16 41.55 16.51
N ASP A 149 -6.06 42.24 15.38
CA ASP A 149 -5.84 43.69 15.31
C ASP A 149 -7.16 44.47 15.29
#